data_fbda76ce989533d8c17e0058cc742269
#
_entry.id   fbda76ce989533d8c17e0058cc742269
#
_cell.length_a   1.000
_cell.length_b   1.000
_cell.length_c   1.000
_cell.angle_alpha   90.00
_cell.angle_beta   90.00
_cell.angle_gamma   90.00
#
_symmetry.space_group_name_H-M   'P 1'
#
loop_
_entity.id
_entity.type
_entity.pdbx_description
1 polymer ?
#
loop_
_entity_poly.entity_id
_entity_poly.type
_entity_poly.pdbx_seq_one_letter_code
_entity_poly.pdbx_strand_id
1 'polypeptide(L)'
;MRKSKPRPWHALTPEKVEALDSPGRYTDGGCLSLVVRLAKNGDHLLKHWVFRTTTQGRRVDMSLGNINIVSLAKARVLAYKYRGLAKEGINPILYRQKERKAKMT
;
A
#
# COMPACT_ATOMS: atom_id res chain seq x y z
N MET A 1 -5.61 16.40 -29.29
CA MET A 1 -4.74 15.45 -28.53
C MET A 1 -5.11 15.47 -27.06
N ARG A 2 -5.49 14.32 -26.53
CA ARG A 2 -5.79 14.23 -25.12
C ARG A 2 -4.53 14.22 -24.28
N LYS A 3 -4.42 15.17 -23.38
CA LYS A 3 -3.39 15.07 -22.33
C LYS A 3 -3.89 14.09 -21.29
N SER A 4 -3.17 13.00 -21.09
CA SER A 4 -3.46 12.10 -19.98
C SER A 4 -3.18 12.84 -18.68
N LYS A 5 -4.06 12.64 -17.67
CA LYS A 5 -3.81 13.17 -16.33
C LYS A 5 -2.57 12.50 -15.76
N PRO A 6 -1.64 13.26 -15.15
CA PRO A 6 -0.52 12.62 -14.48
C PRO A 6 -1.00 11.69 -13.39
N ARG A 7 -0.36 10.54 -13.26
CA ARG A 7 -0.69 9.61 -12.19
C ARG A 7 -0.27 10.20 -10.85
N PRO A 8 -1.06 9.99 -9.78
CA PRO A 8 -0.64 10.45 -8.46
C PRO A 8 0.75 9.94 -8.11
N TRP A 9 1.53 10.80 -7.50
CA TRP A 9 2.87 10.45 -7.04
C TRP A 9 3.13 11.20 -5.75
N HIS A 10 3.36 10.46 -4.66
CA HIS A 10 3.56 11.04 -3.33
C HIS A 10 2.46 12.04 -2.98
N ALA A 11 1.20 11.67 -3.28
CA ALA A 11 0.06 12.54 -3.12
C ALA A 11 -0.34 12.75 -1.65
N LEU A 12 0.05 11.83 -0.77
CA LEU A 12 -0.27 11.91 0.65
C LEU A 12 0.88 12.54 1.42
N THR A 13 0.54 13.17 2.55
CA THR A 13 1.50 13.66 3.53
C THR A 13 1.14 13.08 4.89
N PRO A 14 2.06 13.06 5.87
CA PRO A 14 1.71 12.57 7.21
C PRO A 14 0.50 13.32 7.81
N GLU A 15 0.41 14.62 7.57
CA GLU A 15 -0.70 15.43 8.05
C GLU A 15 -2.03 15.02 7.40
N LYS A 16 -2.02 14.78 6.08
CA LYS A 16 -3.20 14.30 5.37
C LYS A 16 -3.64 12.93 5.86
N VAL A 17 -2.69 12.03 6.10
CA VAL A 17 -2.99 10.68 6.59
C VAL A 17 -3.72 10.74 7.92
N GLU A 18 -3.26 11.58 8.84
CA GLU A 18 -3.91 11.76 10.14
C GLU A 18 -5.26 12.44 10.03
N ALA A 19 -5.40 13.39 9.10
CA ALA A 19 -6.60 14.20 8.97
C ALA A 19 -7.75 13.47 8.25
N LEU A 20 -7.48 12.35 7.56
CA LEU A 20 -8.52 11.62 6.84
C LEU A 20 -9.53 11.03 7.82
N ASP A 21 -10.79 11.45 7.67
CA ASP A 21 -11.86 11.08 8.59
C ASP A 21 -13.02 10.36 7.91
N SER A 22 -12.87 10.00 6.64
CA SER A 22 -13.91 9.34 5.87
C SER A 22 -13.42 8.00 5.33
N PRO A 23 -14.22 6.93 5.42
CA PRO A 23 -13.85 5.66 4.82
C PRO A 23 -13.60 5.79 3.32
N GLY A 24 -12.63 5.08 2.81
CA GLY A 24 -12.31 5.09 1.39
C GLY A 24 -10.88 4.65 1.13
N ARG A 25 -10.53 4.68 -0.16
CA ARG A 25 -9.17 4.36 -0.60
C ARG A 25 -8.54 5.65 -1.13
N TYR A 26 -7.39 5.99 -0.60
CA TYR A 26 -6.66 7.21 -0.93
C TYR A 26 -5.31 6.83 -1.53
N THR A 27 -5.12 7.13 -2.79
CA THR A 27 -3.92 6.73 -3.52
C THR A 27 -2.77 7.69 -3.25
N ASP A 28 -1.60 7.14 -2.85
CA ASP A 28 -0.36 7.91 -2.75
C ASP A 28 0.41 7.91 -4.06
N GLY A 29 0.35 6.83 -4.80
CA GLY A 29 1.09 6.61 -6.03
C GLY A 29 2.09 5.47 -5.90
N GLY A 30 2.68 5.04 -7.02
CA GLY A 30 3.61 3.93 -7.01
C GLY A 30 3.03 2.63 -6.48
N CYS A 31 1.76 2.38 -6.77
CA CYS A 31 1.01 1.21 -6.33
C CYS A 31 0.65 1.22 -4.83
N LEU A 32 0.90 2.33 -4.14
CA LEU A 32 0.60 2.47 -2.72
C LEU A 32 -0.69 3.25 -2.49
N SER A 33 -1.55 2.73 -1.63
CA SER A 33 -2.78 3.39 -1.23
C SER A 33 -2.99 3.25 0.27
N LEU A 34 -3.66 4.24 0.85
CA LEU A 34 -4.15 4.15 2.23
C LEU A 34 -5.62 3.75 2.18
N VAL A 35 -5.98 2.73 2.92
CA VAL A 35 -7.38 2.31 3.06
C VAL A 35 -7.85 2.71 4.44
N VAL A 36 -8.92 3.52 4.48
CA VAL A 36 -9.58 3.94 5.71
C VAL A 36 -10.92 3.22 5.78
N ARG A 37 -11.15 2.53 6.88
CA ARG A 37 -12.43 1.82 7.08
C ARG A 37 -12.91 2.01 8.50
N LEU A 38 -14.22 1.89 8.67
CA LEU A 38 -14.83 1.98 9.99
C LEU A 38 -14.58 0.67 10.74
N ALA A 39 -14.24 0.76 12.01
CA ALA A 39 -14.10 -0.41 12.87
C ALA A 39 -15.45 -1.12 13.03
N LYS A 40 -15.44 -2.40 13.38
CA LYS A 40 -16.67 -3.20 13.52
C LYS A 40 -17.68 -2.57 14.47
N ASN A 41 -17.22 -1.99 15.57
CA ASN A 41 -18.11 -1.33 16.54
C ASN A 41 -18.55 0.07 16.12
N GLY A 42 -18.00 0.61 15.02
CA GLY A 42 -18.44 1.87 14.46
C GLY A 42 -17.96 3.12 15.19
N ASP A 43 -17.06 3.00 16.17
CA ASP A 43 -16.67 4.14 17.01
C ASP A 43 -15.32 4.75 16.66
N HIS A 44 -14.56 4.15 15.74
CA HIS A 44 -13.30 4.74 15.28
C HIS A 44 -12.94 4.25 13.88
N LEU A 45 -11.98 4.91 13.26
CA LEU A 45 -11.50 4.57 11.93
C LEU A 45 -10.21 3.74 12.03
N LEU A 46 -10.10 2.75 11.15
CA LEU A 46 -8.88 1.96 10.98
C LEU A 46 -8.23 2.38 9.68
N LYS A 47 -6.93 2.63 9.72
CA LYS A 47 -6.16 3.06 8.56
C LYS A 47 -4.99 2.10 8.34
N HIS A 48 -4.88 1.57 7.13
CA HIS A 48 -3.79 0.67 6.80
C HIS A 48 -3.32 0.87 5.36
N TRP A 49 -2.06 0.49 5.13
CA TRP A 49 -1.43 0.62 3.83
C TRP A 49 -1.68 -0.62 3.00
N VAL A 50 -1.97 -0.42 1.72
CA VAL A 50 -2.16 -1.51 0.76
C VAL A 50 -1.29 -1.24 -0.46
N PHE A 51 -0.57 -2.25 -0.88
CA PHE A 51 0.17 -2.27 -2.12
C PHE A 51 -0.62 -3.08 -3.14
N ARG A 52 -0.89 -2.48 -4.30
CA ARG A 52 -1.65 -3.15 -5.37
C ARG A 52 -0.86 -3.06 -6.66
N THR A 53 -0.60 -4.19 -7.29
CA THR A 53 0.12 -4.25 -8.55
C THR A 53 -0.41 -5.38 -9.43
N THR A 54 0.07 -5.42 -10.68
CA THR A 54 -0.21 -6.53 -11.58
C THR A 54 1.12 -7.18 -11.92
N THR A 55 1.21 -8.49 -11.78
CA THR A 55 2.38 -9.25 -12.19
C THR A 55 1.93 -10.51 -12.91
N GLN A 56 2.56 -10.81 -14.05
CA GLN A 56 2.22 -11.95 -14.91
C GLN A 56 0.71 -12.00 -15.23
N GLY A 57 0.13 -10.83 -15.54
CA GLY A 57 -1.28 -10.72 -15.88
C GLY A 57 -2.24 -10.85 -14.71
N ARG A 58 -1.76 -11.00 -13.49
CA ARG A 58 -2.60 -11.15 -12.31
C ARG A 58 -2.46 -9.95 -11.38
N ARG A 59 -3.60 -9.54 -10.82
CA ARG A 59 -3.66 -8.47 -9.84
C ARG A 59 -3.28 -9.02 -8.47
N VAL A 60 -2.36 -8.33 -7.81
CA VAL A 60 -1.87 -8.69 -6.49
C VAL A 60 -2.15 -7.55 -5.52
N ASP A 61 -2.89 -7.84 -4.45
CA ASP A 61 -3.16 -6.90 -3.36
C ASP A 61 -2.46 -7.41 -2.11
N MET A 62 -1.78 -6.50 -1.40
CA MET A 62 -0.92 -6.87 -0.30
C MET A 62 -1.02 -5.82 0.80
N SER A 63 -1.41 -6.23 2.00
CA SER A 63 -1.45 -5.34 3.14
C SER A 63 -0.04 -5.11 3.66
N LEU A 64 0.33 -3.85 3.89
CA LEU A 64 1.65 -3.49 4.41
C LEU A 64 1.64 -3.18 5.91
N GLY A 65 0.47 -3.02 6.50
CA GLY A 65 0.33 -2.76 7.92
C GLY A 65 -0.43 -1.47 8.20
N ASN A 66 -0.74 -1.27 9.48
CA ASN A 66 -1.52 -0.11 9.87
C ASN A 66 -0.60 1.09 10.14
N ILE A 67 -1.16 2.31 10.11
CA ILE A 67 -0.37 3.53 10.19
C ILE A 67 0.35 3.73 11.52
N ASN A 68 -0.09 3.05 12.59
CA ASN A 68 0.56 3.13 13.91
C ASN A 68 1.88 2.36 13.93
N ILE A 69 2.05 1.40 13.02
CA ILE A 69 3.23 0.55 12.95
C ILE A 69 4.09 0.92 11.75
N VAL A 70 3.45 1.25 10.62
CA VAL A 70 4.13 1.55 9.36
C VAL A 70 3.88 3.00 8.98
N SER A 71 4.91 3.82 9.02
CA SER A 71 4.82 5.22 8.62
C SER A 71 4.64 5.34 7.10
N LEU A 72 4.21 6.51 6.64
CA LEU A 72 4.12 6.80 5.20
C LEU A 72 5.47 6.58 4.50
N ALA A 73 6.56 7.04 5.11
CA ALA A 73 7.90 6.88 4.54
C ALA A 73 8.26 5.40 4.40
N LYS A 74 7.98 4.60 5.43
CA LYS A 74 8.25 3.17 5.41
C LYS A 74 7.37 2.44 4.40
N ALA A 75 6.09 2.84 4.32
CA ALA A 75 5.16 2.26 3.33
C ALA A 75 5.67 2.50 1.90
N ARG A 76 6.20 3.69 1.63
CA ARG A 76 6.77 4.02 0.32
C ARG A 76 8.00 3.16 -0.01
N VAL A 77 8.85 2.92 0.98
CA VAL A 77 10.02 2.04 0.80
C VAL A 77 9.59 0.62 0.47
N LEU A 78 8.61 0.10 1.21
CA LEU A 78 8.08 -1.24 0.95
C LEU A 78 7.41 -1.34 -0.42
N ALA A 79 6.63 -0.34 -0.80
CA ALA A 79 5.97 -0.31 -2.11
C ALA A 79 7.01 -0.29 -3.24
N TYR A 80 8.07 0.47 -3.10
CA TYR A 80 9.17 0.51 -4.06
C TYR A 80 9.82 -0.87 -4.22
N LYS A 81 10.13 -1.51 -3.11
CA LYS A 81 10.72 -2.85 -3.10
C LYS A 81 9.84 -3.86 -3.82
N TYR A 82 8.57 -3.94 -3.44
CA TYR A 82 7.66 -4.92 -4.01
C TYR A 82 7.30 -4.62 -5.47
N ARG A 83 7.26 -3.34 -5.84
CA ARG A 83 7.04 -2.96 -7.23
C ARG A 83 8.20 -3.41 -8.12
N GLY A 84 9.43 -3.30 -7.63
CA GLY A 84 10.60 -3.79 -8.35
C GLY A 84 10.54 -5.30 -8.57
N LEU A 85 10.16 -6.05 -7.54
CA LEU A 85 9.99 -7.50 -7.66
C LEU A 85 8.92 -7.87 -8.68
N ALA A 86 7.79 -7.17 -8.65
CA ALA A 86 6.70 -7.43 -9.59
C ALA A 86 7.13 -7.18 -11.05
N LYS A 87 7.95 -6.17 -11.29
CA LYS A 87 8.49 -5.89 -12.63
C LYS A 87 9.38 -7.02 -13.13
N GLU A 88 10.05 -7.73 -12.24
CA GLU A 88 10.85 -8.89 -12.56
C GLU A 88 10.04 -10.17 -12.69
N GLY A 89 8.72 -10.08 -12.54
CA GLY A 89 7.84 -11.24 -12.60
C GLY A 89 7.74 -12.03 -11.31
N ILE A 90 8.28 -11.50 -10.21
CA ILE A 90 8.25 -12.16 -8.90
C ILE A 90 7.00 -11.70 -8.16
N ASN A 91 6.20 -12.65 -7.67
CA ASN A 91 5.01 -12.33 -6.89
C ASN A 91 5.43 -11.84 -5.50
N PRO A 92 5.11 -10.57 -5.15
CA PRO A 92 5.59 -10.00 -3.87
C PRO A 92 5.02 -10.72 -2.64
N ILE A 93 3.82 -11.29 -2.73
CA ILE A 93 3.22 -12.02 -1.61
C ILE A 93 4.04 -13.28 -1.31
N LEU A 94 4.40 -14.02 -2.35
CA LEU A 94 5.21 -15.23 -2.20
C LEU A 94 6.61 -14.89 -1.70
N TYR A 95 7.18 -13.80 -2.18
CA TYR A 95 8.48 -13.33 -1.71
C TYR A 95 8.44 -13.02 -0.22
N ARG A 96 7.41 -12.29 0.23
CA ARG A 96 7.24 -11.95 1.65
C ARG A 96 7.07 -13.19 2.52
N GLN A 97 6.33 -14.18 2.04
CA GLN A 97 6.15 -15.44 2.76
C GLN A 97 7.48 -16.16 2.96
N LYS A 98 8.34 -16.17 1.93
CA LYS A 98 9.66 -16.79 2.03
C LYS A 98 10.55 -16.04 3.02
N GLU A 99 10.51 -14.71 3.03
CA GLU A 99 11.26 -13.91 3.99
C GLU A 99 10.84 -14.23 5.43
N ARG A 100 9.54 -14.36 5.67
CA ARG A 100 9.01 -14.69 7.00
C ARG A 100 9.45 -16.07 7.46
N LYS A 101 9.43 -17.05 6.57
CA LYS A 101 9.90 -18.40 6.88
C LYS A 101 11.39 -18.40 7.24
N ALA A 102 12.20 -17.67 6.50
CA ALA A 102 13.62 -17.58 6.77
C ALA A 102 13.92 -17.00 8.14
N LYS A 103 13.10 -16.02 8.58
CA LYS A 103 13.27 -15.38 9.89
C LYS A 103 12.79 -16.24 11.05
N MET A 104 11.95 -17.23 10.77
CA MET A 104 11.36 -18.07 11.82
C MET A 104 12.19 -19.30 12.15
N THR A 105 13.25 -19.57 11.40
CA THR A 105 14.16 -20.69 11.66
C THR A 105 15.32 -20.33 12.56
#